data_48aeba58673bccc7e23eb69383540b23
#
_entry.id   48aeba58673bccc7e23eb69383540b23
#
_cell.length_a   1.000
_cell.length_b   1.000
_cell.length_c   1.000
_cell.angle_alpha   90.00
_cell.angle_beta   90.00
_cell.angle_gamma   90.00
#
_symmetry.space_group_name_H-M   'P 1'
#
loop_
_entity.id
_entity.type
_entity.pdbx_description
1 polymer ?
#
loop_
_entity_poly.entity_id
_entity_poly.type
_entity_poly.pdbx_seq_one_letter_code
_entity_poly.pdbx_strand_id
1 'polypeptide(L)'
;GRQDLQQKILRTVGDAPARYQEDALRMYRACRFVGQLGFDYVQRQGAGPAFGQPQTPYYMPQSYSFPVSRSAGLSLERVRTELDKLLLGKWAGKGLMLMMATGLAAGRCRVREQGTYREIDVLPELEHLAGLPQNQRFHCYDVWEHTLAAVDNSPRQLAIRWALLLHDVAKGLPGIRRLNKEGQPSDHGHEAESAVMAEVILSRLRYPAPFVQRVVWLVSRHMRFAPMLVTGERTLLRWLRSEAAGGNFKDSHEMTAAFEQLVAVFLADMGATHAGKNTELMAEG
;
A
#
# COMPACT_ATOMS: atom_id res chain seq x y z
N GLY A 1 13.66 22.52 13.58
CA GLY A 1 14.08 22.49 14.96
C GLY A 1 12.93 22.35 15.97
N ARG A 2 13.01 22.99 17.14
CA ARG A 2 11.97 22.89 18.18
C ARG A 2 10.57 23.36 17.69
N GLN A 3 10.54 24.42 16.89
CA GLN A 3 9.29 24.90 16.28
C GLN A 3 8.68 23.87 15.32
N ASP A 4 9.51 23.20 14.50
CA ASP A 4 9.01 22.17 13.57
C ASP A 4 8.39 21.00 14.31
N LEU A 5 8.97 20.58 15.45
CA LEU A 5 8.39 19.55 16.30
C LEU A 5 7.03 19.97 16.86
N GLN A 6 6.91 21.21 17.36
CA GLN A 6 5.66 21.76 17.87
C GLN A 6 4.57 21.85 16.79
N GLN A 7 4.97 22.22 15.57
CA GLN A 7 4.09 22.35 14.41
C GLN A 7 3.86 21.02 13.68
N LYS A 8 4.49 19.92 14.12
CA LYS A 8 4.46 18.60 13.45
C LYS A 8 4.91 18.67 11.99
N ILE A 9 5.96 19.42 11.73
CA ILE A 9 6.53 19.61 10.39
C ILE A 9 7.83 18.79 10.26
N LEU A 10 7.95 18.05 9.17
CA LEU A 10 9.18 17.40 8.72
C LEU A 10 9.78 18.21 7.58
N ARG A 11 11.00 18.71 7.78
CA ARG A 11 11.78 19.36 6.71
C ARG A 11 13.24 18.93 6.72
N THR A 12 13.91 19.07 5.59
CA THR A 12 15.34 18.84 5.51
C THR A 12 16.11 19.99 6.22
N VAL A 13 17.23 19.65 6.83
CA VAL A 13 18.17 20.66 7.36
C VAL A 13 18.98 21.24 6.19
N GLY A 14 18.85 22.54 5.95
CA GLY A 14 19.45 23.22 4.81
C GLY A 14 18.63 23.07 3.52
N ASP A 15 19.31 23.21 2.38
CA ASP A 15 18.66 23.12 1.06
C ASP A 15 18.26 21.68 0.72
N ALA A 16 16.97 21.42 0.53
CA ALA A 16 16.45 20.07 0.31
C ALA A 16 17.00 19.41 -0.95
N PRO A 17 17.03 20.06 -2.13
CA PRO A 17 17.62 19.51 -3.34
C PRO A 17 19.09 19.09 -3.14
N ALA A 18 19.91 19.93 -2.52
CA ALA A 18 21.32 19.61 -2.27
C ALA A 18 21.46 18.37 -1.36
N ARG A 19 20.63 18.28 -0.31
CA ARG A 19 20.63 17.12 0.60
C ARG A 19 20.22 15.82 -0.06
N TYR A 20 19.29 15.85 -1.00
CA TYR A 20 18.90 14.66 -1.78
C TYR A 20 19.95 14.29 -2.83
N GLN A 21 20.69 15.24 -3.35
CA GLN A 21 21.85 14.99 -4.21
C GLN A 21 22.99 14.29 -3.45
N GLU A 22 23.24 14.66 -2.19
CA GLU A 22 24.27 14.02 -1.34
C GLU A 22 23.92 12.55 -1.03
N ASP A 23 22.69 12.26 -0.61
CA ASP A 23 22.22 10.91 -0.31
C ASP A 23 20.73 10.77 -0.70
N ALA A 24 20.51 10.12 -1.83
CA ALA A 24 19.16 9.88 -2.37
C ALA A 24 18.27 9.06 -1.43
N LEU A 25 18.80 8.26 -0.51
CA LEU A 25 18.00 7.51 0.46
C LEU A 25 17.18 8.44 1.38
N ARG A 26 17.61 9.69 1.53
CA ARG A 26 16.86 10.70 2.31
C ARG A 26 15.44 10.93 1.76
N MET A 27 15.19 10.69 0.46
CA MET A 27 13.83 10.74 -0.12
C MET A 27 12.93 9.66 0.49
N TYR A 28 13.37 8.40 0.47
CA TYR A 28 12.63 7.31 1.11
C TYR A 28 12.51 7.48 2.63
N ARG A 29 13.56 7.99 3.27
CA ARG A 29 13.53 8.33 4.70
C ARG A 29 12.52 9.42 5.02
N ALA A 30 12.35 10.42 4.17
CA ALA A 30 11.33 11.46 4.35
C ALA A 30 9.92 10.83 4.32
N CYS A 31 9.63 10.00 3.33
CA CYS A 31 8.36 9.25 3.26
C CYS A 31 8.14 8.38 4.50
N ARG A 32 9.18 7.65 4.94
CA ARG A 32 9.12 6.84 6.16
C ARG A 32 8.84 7.69 7.40
N PHE A 33 9.52 8.81 7.60
CA PHE A 33 9.28 9.66 8.78
C PHE A 33 7.89 10.27 8.77
N VAL A 34 7.36 10.67 7.60
CA VAL A 34 5.96 11.09 7.47
C VAL A 34 5.04 9.95 7.91
N GLY A 35 5.26 8.73 7.40
CA GLY A 35 4.45 7.55 7.76
C GLY A 35 4.57 7.12 9.22
N GLN A 36 5.70 7.37 9.88
CA GLN A 36 5.90 7.02 11.29
C GLN A 36 5.40 8.09 12.26
N LEU A 37 5.64 9.37 11.94
CA LEU A 37 5.36 10.50 12.83
C LEU A 37 4.02 11.19 12.56
N GLY A 38 3.45 11.02 11.36
CA GLY A 38 2.25 11.71 10.90
C GLY A 38 2.47 13.21 10.64
N PHE A 39 3.73 13.65 10.59
CA PHE A 39 4.09 15.04 10.36
C PHE A 39 3.86 15.44 8.90
N ASP A 40 3.60 16.72 8.68
CA ASP A 40 3.52 17.29 7.34
C ASP A 40 4.92 17.51 6.77
N TYR A 41 5.13 17.07 5.53
CA TYR A 41 6.38 17.32 4.85
C TYR A 41 6.38 18.74 4.24
N VAL A 42 7.49 19.48 4.41
CA VAL A 42 7.66 20.82 3.85
C VAL A 42 9.03 20.92 3.20
N GLN A 43 9.07 21.20 1.90
CA GLN A 43 10.31 21.25 1.12
C GLN A 43 10.99 22.62 1.17
N ARG A 44 10.25 23.73 1.31
CA ARG A 44 10.77 25.10 1.30
C ARG A 44 10.62 25.78 2.66
N GLN A 45 11.60 26.61 3.04
CA GLN A 45 11.45 27.52 4.18
C GLN A 45 10.37 28.58 3.83
N GLY A 46 9.43 28.78 4.74
CA GLY A 46 8.35 29.76 4.57
C GLY A 46 7.10 29.25 3.86
N ALA A 47 7.11 28.09 3.22
CA ALA A 47 5.89 27.43 2.82
C ALA A 47 5.26 26.80 4.05
N GLY A 48 4.21 27.40 4.59
CA GLY A 48 3.30 26.74 5.51
C GLY A 48 2.60 25.58 4.78
N PRO A 49 1.95 24.67 5.52
CA PRO A 49 1.08 23.69 4.88
C PRO A 49 0.09 24.46 3.99
N ALA A 50 -0.04 24.06 2.73
CA ALA A 50 -1.01 24.66 1.81
C ALA A 50 -2.40 24.25 2.33
N PHE A 51 -3.01 25.12 3.14
CA PHE A 51 -4.38 24.95 3.63
C PHE A 51 -5.39 25.27 2.53
N GLY A 52 -5.65 24.29 1.64
CA GLY A 52 -6.99 24.08 1.14
C GLY A 52 -7.57 22.97 2.00
N GLN A 53 -8.82 23.06 2.43
CA GLN A 53 -9.42 21.96 3.21
C GLN A 53 -9.36 20.69 2.35
N PRO A 54 -8.62 19.65 2.73
CA PRO A 54 -8.54 18.44 1.96
C PRO A 54 -9.91 17.76 2.00
N GLN A 55 -10.44 17.43 0.83
CA GLN A 55 -11.64 16.60 0.75
C GLN A 55 -11.36 15.17 1.27
N THR A 56 -10.08 14.80 1.38
CA THR A 56 -9.64 13.51 1.91
C THR A 56 -8.39 13.69 2.81
N PRO A 57 -8.16 12.80 3.80
CA PRO A 57 -6.98 12.84 4.66
C PRO A 57 -5.66 12.59 3.90
N TYR A 58 -5.73 12.20 2.63
CA TYR A 58 -4.59 11.85 1.77
C TYR A 58 -4.25 12.92 0.73
N TYR A 59 -4.80 14.13 0.85
CA TYR A 59 -4.46 15.23 -0.06
C TYR A 59 -3.01 15.68 0.14
N MET A 60 -2.25 15.79 -0.97
CA MET A 60 -0.93 16.40 -1.02
C MET A 60 -0.89 17.49 -2.09
N PRO A 61 -0.36 18.69 -1.77
CA PRO A 61 -0.10 19.70 -2.80
C PRO A 61 0.92 19.16 -3.81
N GLN A 62 0.66 19.33 -5.10
CA GLN A 62 1.55 18.90 -6.20
C GLN A 62 2.88 19.66 -6.29
N SER A 63 3.26 20.42 -5.28
CA SER A 63 4.46 21.28 -5.27
C SER A 63 5.74 20.61 -4.79
N TYR A 64 5.70 19.32 -4.45
CA TYR A 64 6.87 18.60 -3.99
C TYR A 64 7.59 17.91 -5.15
N SER A 65 8.91 18.08 -5.22
CA SER A 65 9.74 17.47 -6.24
C SER A 65 10.97 16.81 -5.59
N PHE A 66 11.12 15.52 -5.82
CA PHE A 66 12.35 14.79 -5.49
C PHE A 66 13.19 14.58 -6.74
N PRO A 67 14.53 14.59 -6.65
CA PRO A 67 15.39 14.17 -7.75
C PRO A 67 15.38 12.64 -7.90
N VAL A 68 14.24 12.09 -8.34
CA VAL A 68 13.93 10.64 -8.34
C VAL A 68 14.96 9.83 -9.11
N SER A 69 15.53 10.36 -10.19
CA SER A 69 16.59 9.69 -10.97
C SER A 69 17.81 9.30 -10.13
N ARG A 70 18.08 10.02 -9.03
CA ARG A 70 19.17 9.71 -8.10
C ARG A 70 18.93 8.40 -7.33
N SER A 71 17.70 7.92 -7.23
CA SER A 71 17.38 6.67 -6.54
C SER A 71 18.00 5.44 -7.22
N ALA A 72 18.26 5.50 -8.53
CA ALA A 72 18.87 4.40 -9.30
C ALA A 72 20.24 3.95 -8.74
N GLY A 73 20.95 4.85 -8.05
CA GLY A 73 22.22 4.53 -7.38
C GLY A 73 22.09 3.82 -6.03
N LEU A 74 20.87 3.71 -5.46
CA LEU A 74 20.64 3.09 -4.16
C LEU A 74 20.57 1.56 -4.27
N SER A 75 21.10 0.86 -3.28
CA SER A 75 20.87 -0.59 -3.23
C SER A 75 19.44 -0.92 -2.81
N LEU A 76 18.88 -1.97 -3.39
CA LEU A 76 17.53 -2.45 -3.08
C LEU A 76 17.34 -2.71 -1.58
N GLU A 77 18.33 -3.27 -0.91
CA GLU A 77 18.26 -3.61 0.52
C GLU A 77 17.99 -2.36 1.37
N ARG A 78 18.66 -1.23 1.03
CA ARG A 78 18.44 0.04 1.72
C ARG A 78 17.04 0.59 1.43
N VAL A 79 16.61 0.57 0.17
CA VAL A 79 15.26 1.03 -0.24
C VAL A 79 14.19 0.17 0.44
N ARG A 80 14.30 -1.17 0.36
CA ARG A 80 13.35 -2.10 1.00
C ARG A 80 13.24 -1.87 2.51
N THR A 81 14.37 -1.66 3.19
CA THR A 81 14.37 -1.36 4.62
C THR A 81 13.57 -0.11 4.96
N GLU A 82 13.64 0.94 4.14
CA GLU A 82 12.86 2.16 4.37
C GLU A 82 11.38 1.94 4.03
N LEU A 83 11.04 1.17 2.99
CA LEU A 83 9.67 0.79 2.62
C LEU A 83 9.01 -0.03 3.73
N ASP A 84 9.69 -1.05 4.26
CA ASP A 84 9.16 -1.87 5.34
C ASP A 84 8.86 -1.03 6.59
N LYS A 85 9.78 -0.15 6.96
CA LYS A 85 9.58 0.77 8.09
C LYS A 85 8.48 1.81 7.82
N LEU A 86 8.28 2.23 6.57
CA LEU A 86 7.18 3.11 6.18
C LEU A 86 5.86 2.37 6.36
N LEU A 87 5.73 1.17 5.79
CA LEU A 87 4.52 0.35 5.89
C LEU A 87 4.16 0.03 7.35
N LEU A 88 5.14 -0.18 8.22
CA LEU A 88 4.92 -0.41 9.64
C LEU A 88 4.63 0.89 10.43
N GLY A 89 4.62 2.04 9.78
CA GLY A 89 4.28 3.33 10.40
C GLY A 89 2.79 3.43 10.77
N LYS A 90 2.48 4.26 11.76
CA LYS A 90 1.09 4.51 12.20
C LYS A 90 0.28 5.26 11.13
N TRP A 91 0.93 6.10 10.35
CA TRP A 91 0.36 6.91 9.26
C TRP A 91 1.02 6.53 7.92
N ALA A 92 1.08 5.21 7.66
CA ALA A 92 1.74 4.68 6.47
C ALA A 92 1.13 5.25 5.18
N GLY A 93 -0.19 5.41 5.12
CA GLY A 93 -0.90 6.01 4.00
C GLY A 93 -0.40 7.43 3.68
N LYS A 94 -0.14 8.26 4.69
CA LYS A 94 0.42 9.60 4.48
C LYS A 94 1.83 9.56 3.88
N GLY A 95 2.66 8.63 4.34
CA GLY A 95 4.01 8.43 3.79
C GLY A 95 4.00 7.88 2.36
N LEU A 96 3.09 6.95 2.06
CA LEU A 96 2.86 6.42 0.72
C LEU A 96 2.31 7.50 -0.23
N MET A 97 1.41 8.37 0.26
CA MET A 97 0.93 9.51 -0.51
C MET A 97 2.08 10.45 -0.89
N LEU A 98 2.99 10.78 0.04
CA LEU A 98 4.18 11.57 -0.29
C LEU A 98 5.06 10.87 -1.33
N MET A 99 5.24 9.57 -1.22
CA MET A 99 6.02 8.77 -2.16
C MET A 99 5.42 8.82 -3.57
N MET A 100 4.09 8.74 -3.68
CA MET A 100 3.36 8.86 -4.95
C MET A 100 3.46 10.29 -5.51
N ALA A 101 3.10 11.30 -4.70
CA ALA A 101 3.06 12.70 -5.13
C ALA A 101 4.42 13.25 -5.61
N THR A 102 5.52 12.65 -5.16
CA THR A 102 6.89 13.02 -5.57
C THR A 102 7.43 12.18 -6.73
N GLY A 103 6.67 11.21 -7.25
CA GLY A 103 7.09 10.26 -8.28
C GLY A 103 8.10 9.21 -7.79
N LEU A 104 8.35 9.15 -6.47
CA LEU A 104 9.35 8.23 -5.91
C LEU A 104 8.89 6.76 -5.98
N ALA A 105 7.59 6.50 -6.12
CA ALA A 105 7.03 5.16 -6.33
C ALA A 105 7.58 4.53 -7.60
N ALA A 106 7.62 5.27 -8.72
CA ALA A 106 8.21 4.83 -9.98
C ALA A 106 9.76 4.97 -10.01
N GLY A 107 10.37 5.29 -8.88
CA GLY A 107 11.83 5.35 -8.77
C GLY A 107 12.48 4.00 -9.05
N ARG A 108 13.77 4.03 -9.38
CA ARG A 108 14.58 2.83 -9.64
C ARG A 108 15.64 2.67 -8.57
N CYS A 109 16.05 1.45 -8.32
CA CYS A 109 17.19 1.12 -7.46
C CYS A 109 18.00 0.00 -8.10
N ARG A 110 19.16 -0.34 -7.53
CA ARG A 110 20.06 -1.34 -8.10
C ARG A 110 20.12 -2.60 -7.24
N VAL A 111 20.20 -3.73 -7.90
CA VAL A 111 20.49 -5.04 -7.30
C VAL A 111 21.83 -5.56 -7.82
N ARG A 112 22.55 -6.28 -6.97
CA ARG A 112 23.76 -6.98 -7.39
C ARG A 112 23.40 -8.39 -7.86
N GLU A 113 23.76 -8.72 -9.11
CA GLU A 113 23.56 -10.02 -9.72
C GLU A 113 24.87 -10.45 -10.40
N GLN A 114 25.40 -11.62 -10.03
CA GLN A 114 26.62 -12.21 -10.63
C GLN A 114 27.80 -11.22 -10.73
N GLY A 115 28.00 -10.39 -9.70
CA GLY A 115 29.07 -9.43 -9.67
C GLY A 115 28.79 -8.08 -10.35
N THR A 116 27.72 -7.93 -11.10
CA THR A 116 27.28 -6.72 -11.80
C THR A 116 26.10 -6.06 -11.05
N TYR A 117 25.81 -4.79 -11.40
CA TYR A 117 24.62 -4.09 -10.91
C TYR A 117 23.60 -3.97 -12.03
N ARG A 118 22.35 -4.32 -11.74
CA ARG A 118 21.18 -4.09 -12.59
C ARG A 118 20.21 -3.15 -11.89
N GLU A 119 19.64 -2.22 -12.63
CA GLU A 119 18.55 -1.39 -12.14
C GLU A 119 17.22 -2.14 -12.20
N ILE A 120 16.41 -1.93 -11.18
CA ILE A 120 15.04 -2.42 -11.10
C ILE A 120 14.10 -1.31 -10.68
N ASP A 121 12.86 -1.38 -11.11
CA ASP A 121 11.81 -0.48 -10.71
C ASP A 121 11.34 -0.80 -9.27
N VAL A 122 10.95 0.24 -8.51
CA VAL A 122 10.49 0.05 -7.13
C VAL A 122 9.01 -0.34 -7.14
N LEU A 123 8.09 0.59 -7.37
CA LEU A 123 6.63 0.35 -7.34
C LEU A 123 5.89 1.17 -8.41
N PRO A 124 6.29 1.17 -9.70
CA PRO A 124 5.61 1.94 -10.73
C PRO A 124 4.16 1.48 -10.97
N GLU A 125 3.86 0.23 -10.62
CA GLU A 125 2.54 -0.37 -10.78
C GLU A 125 1.46 0.34 -9.95
N LEU A 126 1.84 1.12 -8.95
CA LEU A 126 0.88 1.86 -8.12
C LEU A 126 0.41 3.16 -8.77
N GLU A 127 1.14 3.72 -9.75
CA GLU A 127 0.87 5.07 -10.27
C GLU A 127 -0.51 5.20 -10.94
N HIS A 128 -0.96 4.16 -11.65
CA HIS A 128 -2.24 4.18 -12.34
C HIS A 128 -3.46 4.15 -11.41
N LEU A 129 -3.25 3.83 -10.12
CA LEU A 129 -4.33 3.77 -9.13
C LEU A 129 -4.79 5.17 -8.68
N ALA A 130 -3.90 6.17 -8.77
CA ALA A 130 -4.21 7.53 -8.36
C ALA A 130 -5.24 8.18 -9.31
N GLY A 131 -6.36 8.66 -8.74
CA GLY A 131 -7.46 9.21 -9.51
C GLY A 131 -8.29 8.15 -10.26
N LEU A 132 -8.04 6.86 -10.07
CA LEU A 132 -8.79 5.78 -10.71
C LEU A 132 -10.17 5.64 -10.04
N PRO A 133 -11.29 5.99 -10.75
CA PRO A 133 -12.60 6.02 -10.12
C PRO A 133 -13.10 4.61 -9.78
N GLN A 134 -13.87 4.52 -8.72
CA GLN A 134 -14.57 3.32 -8.27
C GLN A 134 -16.08 3.52 -8.34
N ASN A 135 -16.84 2.42 -8.16
CA ASN A 135 -18.29 2.50 -8.06
C ASN A 135 -18.67 3.23 -6.75
N GLN A 136 -19.21 4.45 -6.89
CA GLN A 136 -19.55 5.33 -5.77
C GLN A 136 -20.65 4.78 -4.84
N ARG A 137 -21.38 3.73 -5.28
CA ARG A 137 -22.33 3.02 -4.42
C ARG A 137 -21.63 2.30 -3.26
N PHE A 138 -20.38 1.86 -3.48
CA PHE A 138 -19.60 1.07 -2.51
C PHE A 138 -18.39 1.79 -1.97
N HIS A 139 -17.85 2.77 -2.68
CA HIS A 139 -16.60 3.44 -2.35
C HIS A 139 -16.76 4.95 -2.37
N CYS A 140 -16.24 5.62 -1.34
CA CYS A 140 -16.17 7.09 -1.26
C CYS A 140 -14.83 7.65 -1.78
N TYR A 141 -13.84 6.80 -2.00
CA TYR A 141 -12.49 7.12 -2.43
C TYR A 141 -12.21 6.62 -3.85
N ASP A 142 -11.20 7.18 -4.53
CA ASP A 142 -10.57 6.51 -5.67
C ASP A 142 -9.82 5.24 -5.20
N VAL A 143 -9.25 4.46 -6.15
CA VAL A 143 -8.58 3.19 -5.78
C VAL A 143 -7.35 3.45 -4.92
N TRP A 144 -6.58 4.52 -5.20
CA TRP A 144 -5.39 4.82 -4.43
C TRP A 144 -5.70 5.25 -3.00
N GLU A 145 -6.61 6.21 -2.82
CA GLU A 145 -7.03 6.67 -1.50
C GLU A 145 -7.66 5.54 -0.67
N HIS A 146 -8.46 4.67 -1.30
CA HIS A 146 -8.98 3.46 -0.69
C HIS A 146 -7.85 2.54 -0.20
N THR A 147 -6.85 2.31 -1.04
CA THR A 147 -5.67 1.50 -0.69
C THR A 147 -4.93 2.09 0.51
N LEU A 148 -4.73 3.40 0.55
CA LEU A 148 -4.08 4.08 1.68
C LEU A 148 -4.88 3.94 2.97
N ALA A 149 -6.21 4.12 2.89
CA ALA A 149 -7.11 3.97 4.02
C ALA A 149 -7.11 2.53 4.55
N ALA A 150 -7.14 1.53 3.68
CA ALA A 150 -7.04 0.13 4.05
C ALA A 150 -5.71 -0.19 4.76
N VAL A 151 -4.59 0.32 4.24
CA VAL A 151 -3.28 0.18 4.90
C VAL A 151 -3.29 0.82 6.29
N ASP A 152 -3.79 2.03 6.46
CA ASP A 152 -3.80 2.73 7.77
C ASP A 152 -4.74 2.07 8.78
N ASN A 153 -5.87 1.51 8.34
CA ASN A 153 -6.84 0.81 9.19
C ASN A 153 -6.36 -0.58 9.66
N SER A 154 -5.26 -1.09 9.10
CA SER A 154 -4.81 -2.46 9.35
C SER A 154 -3.83 -2.58 10.53
N PRO A 155 -3.70 -3.77 11.13
CA PRO A 155 -2.61 -4.08 12.04
C PRO A 155 -1.25 -3.81 11.39
N ARG A 156 -0.29 -3.34 12.19
CA ARG A 156 1.08 -3.04 11.72
C ARG A 156 1.92 -4.33 11.59
N GLN A 157 1.44 -5.24 10.75
CA GLN A 157 2.11 -6.46 10.36
C GLN A 157 2.48 -6.38 8.89
N LEU A 158 3.74 -6.67 8.57
CA LEU A 158 4.28 -6.39 7.23
C LEU A 158 3.53 -7.13 6.12
N ALA A 159 3.20 -8.41 6.32
CA ALA A 159 2.48 -9.20 5.32
C ALA A 159 1.06 -8.66 5.05
N ILE A 160 0.34 -8.24 6.10
CA ILE A 160 -0.99 -7.62 5.98
C ILE A 160 -0.90 -6.31 5.19
N ARG A 161 0.06 -5.46 5.54
CA ARG A 161 0.21 -4.14 4.91
C ARG A 161 0.70 -4.22 3.47
N TRP A 162 1.57 -5.17 3.12
CA TRP A 162 1.90 -5.46 1.73
C TRP A 162 0.71 -6.03 0.97
N ALA A 163 -0.06 -6.93 1.59
CA ALA A 163 -1.27 -7.45 0.95
C ALA A 163 -2.26 -6.32 0.64
N LEU A 164 -2.52 -5.41 1.59
CA LEU A 164 -3.42 -4.27 1.37
C LEU A 164 -2.86 -3.22 0.40
N LEU A 165 -1.54 -3.01 0.35
CA LEU A 165 -0.96 -2.12 -0.66
C LEU A 165 -1.15 -2.66 -2.09
N LEU A 166 -1.21 -3.98 -2.25
CA LEU A 166 -1.24 -4.65 -3.56
C LEU A 166 -2.57 -5.32 -3.90
N HIS A 167 -3.59 -5.34 -2.99
CA HIS A 167 -4.82 -6.10 -3.21
C HIS A 167 -5.60 -5.66 -4.46
N ASP A 168 -5.55 -4.39 -4.76
CA ASP A 168 -6.27 -3.72 -5.83
C ASP A 168 -5.36 -3.26 -6.99
N VAL A 169 -4.11 -3.68 -7.02
CA VAL A 169 -3.12 -3.19 -7.98
C VAL A 169 -3.48 -3.50 -9.45
N ALA A 170 -4.34 -4.47 -9.71
CA ALA A 170 -4.82 -4.79 -11.05
C ALA A 170 -6.12 -4.06 -11.45
N LYS A 171 -6.77 -3.31 -10.53
CA LYS A 171 -7.95 -2.52 -10.89
C LYS A 171 -7.62 -1.51 -11.99
N GLY A 172 -8.54 -1.30 -12.92
CA GLY A 172 -8.35 -0.36 -14.02
C GLY A 172 -7.60 -0.90 -15.23
N LEU A 173 -6.93 -2.05 -15.11
CA LEU A 173 -6.15 -2.61 -16.22
C LEU A 173 -7.04 -3.08 -17.38
N PRO A 174 -6.51 -3.07 -18.61
CA PRO A 174 -7.18 -3.65 -19.77
C PRO A 174 -7.55 -5.13 -19.53
N GLY A 175 -8.80 -5.49 -19.83
CA GLY A 175 -9.32 -6.83 -19.59
C GLY A 175 -9.91 -7.06 -18.21
N ILE A 176 -9.51 -6.30 -17.20
CA ILE A 176 -10.06 -6.32 -15.84
C ILE A 176 -11.19 -5.31 -15.71
N ARG A 177 -10.92 -4.03 -16.00
CA ARG A 177 -11.93 -2.96 -15.91
C ARG A 177 -12.98 -3.06 -16.99
N ARG A 178 -14.24 -3.02 -16.55
CA ARG A 178 -15.43 -2.91 -17.40
C ARG A 178 -16.41 -1.92 -16.78
N LEU A 179 -17.42 -1.54 -17.53
CA LEU A 179 -18.59 -0.85 -16.99
C LEU A 179 -19.71 -1.86 -16.75
N ASN A 180 -20.39 -1.77 -15.63
CA ASN A 180 -21.58 -2.56 -15.36
C ASN A 180 -22.78 -1.99 -16.16
N LYS A 181 -23.97 -2.60 -16.00
CA LYS A 181 -25.20 -2.18 -16.74
C LYS A 181 -25.64 -0.75 -16.42
N GLU A 182 -25.21 -0.21 -15.29
CA GLU A 182 -25.49 1.15 -14.83
C GLU A 182 -24.38 2.15 -15.23
N GLY A 183 -23.41 1.74 -16.05
CA GLY A 183 -22.29 2.57 -16.48
C GLY A 183 -21.23 2.81 -15.39
N GLN A 184 -21.28 2.06 -14.27
CA GLN A 184 -20.32 2.21 -13.17
C GLN A 184 -19.12 1.28 -13.36
N PRO A 185 -17.92 1.68 -12.88
CA PRO A 185 -16.73 0.84 -12.91
C PRO A 185 -16.94 -0.50 -12.17
N SER A 186 -16.41 -1.55 -12.75
CA SER A 186 -16.42 -2.92 -12.23
C SER A 186 -15.15 -3.64 -12.66
N ASP A 187 -14.42 -4.21 -11.69
CA ASP A 187 -13.11 -4.83 -11.90
C ASP A 187 -13.13 -6.30 -11.48
N HIS A 188 -13.97 -7.11 -12.15
CA HIS A 188 -14.09 -8.55 -11.86
C HIS A 188 -12.81 -9.32 -12.14
N GLY A 189 -12.37 -10.11 -11.17
CA GLY A 189 -11.16 -10.94 -11.27
C GLY A 189 -9.89 -10.19 -10.95
N HIS A 190 -9.97 -8.91 -10.50
CA HIS A 190 -8.80 -8.15 -10.10
C HIS A 190 -7.99 -8.83 -8.98
N GLU A 191 -8.64 -9.58 -8.09
CA GLU A 191 -8.00 -10.29 -6.99
C GLU A 191 -6.99 -11.34 -7.48
N ALA A 192 -7.31 -12.03 -8.58
CA ALA A 192 -6.43 -13.02 -9.16
C ALA A 192 -5.24 -12.35 -9.88
N GLU A 193 -5.51 -11.34 -10.68
CA GLU A 193 -4.47 -10.59 -11.39
C GLU A 193 -3.59 -9.79 -10.43
N SER A 194 -4.17 -9.15 -9.41
CA SER A 194 -3.40 -8.49 -8.35
C SER A 194 -2.46 -9.45 -7.62
N ALA A 195 -2.87 -10.71 -7.42
CA ALA A 195 -2.01 -11.73 -6.82
C ALA A 195 -0.80 -12.06 -7.71
N VAL A 196 -1.02 -12.18 -9.02
CA VAL A 196 0.07 -12.39 -10.01
C VAL A 196 1.02 -11.18 -9.99
N MET A 197 0.50 -9.97 -10.02
CA MET A 197 1.31 -8.76 -9.96
C MET A 197 2.07 -8.65 -8.64
N ALA A 198 1.44 -8.99 -7.51
CA ALA A 198 2.07 -8.99 -6.19
C ALA A 198 3.27 -9.95 -6.12
N GLU A 199 3.15 -11.15 -6.73
CA GLU A 199 4.26 -12.10 -6.83
C GLU A 199 5.44 -11.51 -7.61
N VAL A 200 5.17 -10.90 -8.76
CA VAL A 200 6.19 -10.25 -9.61
C VAL A 200 6.86 -9.10 -8.86
N ILE A 201 6.08 -8.21 -8.24
CA ILE A 201 6.58 -7.04 -7.52
C ILE A 201 7.46 -7.47 -6.33
N LEU A 202 6.96 -8.35 -5.48
CA LEU A 202 7.69 -8.76 -4.27
C LEU A 202 8.93 -9.61 -4.59
N SER A 203 8.86 -10.44 -5.64
CA SER A 203 10.02 -11.19 -6.14
C SER A 203 11.09 -10.25 -6.72
N ARG A 204 10.69 -9.23 -7.50
CA ARG A 204 11.57 -8.15 -7.98
C ARG A 204 12.25 -7.43 -6.82
N LEU A 205 11.52 -7.15 -5.75
CA LEU A 205 12.02 -6.53 -4.52
C LEU A 205 12.78 -7.51 -3.61
N ARG A 206 12.97 -8.77 -4.04
CA ARG A 206 13.73 -9.81 -3.36
C ARG A 206 13.24 -10.11 -1.94
N TYR A 207 11.94 -10.15 -1.74
CA TYR A 207 11.38 -10.72 -0.53
C TYR A 207 11.57 -12.25 -0.49
N PRO A 208 11.74 -12.84 0.69
CA PRO A 208 11.84 -14.31 0.81
C PRO A 208 10.59 -15.01 0.28
N ALA A 209 10.76 -16.15 -0.41
CA ALA A 209 9.65 -16.87 -1.02
C ALA A 209 8.46 -17.16 -0.07
N PRO A 210 8.67 -17.58 1.19
CA PRO A 210 7.55 -17.78 2.12
C PRO A 210 6.75 -16.49 2.41
N PHE A 211 7.41 -15.34 2.43
CA PHE A 211 6.75 -14.04 2.60
C PHE A 211 5.94 -13.69 1.35
N VAL A 212 6.52 -13.86 0.15
CA VAL A 212 5.83 -13.64 -1.13
C VAL A 212 4.57 -14.51 -1.21
N GLN A 213 4.70 -15.81 -0.96
CA GLN A 213 3.58 -16.77 -0.96
C GLN A 213 2.47 -16.35 0.00
N ARG A 214 2.81 -15.89 1.21
CA ARG A 214 1.83 -15.40 2.18
C ARG A 214 1.09 -14.17 1.68
N VAL A 215 1.78 -13.16 1.15
CA VAL A 215 1.14 -11.94 0.62
C VAL A 215 0.27 -12.29 -0.60
N VAL A 216 0.77 -13.08 -1.54
CA VAL A 216 0.02 -13.53 -2.73
C VAL A 216 -1.25 -14.29 -2.33
N TRP A 217 -1.17 -15.16 -1.32
CA TRP A 217 -2.32 -15.88 -0.80
C TRP A 217 -3.36 -14.91 -0.22
N LEU A 218 -2.95 -13.93 0.59
CA LEU A 218 -3.84 -12.91 1.14
C LEU A 218 -4.53 -12.09 0.04
N VAL A 219 -3.75 -11.59 -0.93
CA VAL A 219 -4.27 -10.82 -2.07
C VAL A 219 -5.29 -11.63 -2.87
N SER A 220 -4.99 -12.89 -3.20
CA SER A 220 -5.87 -13.73 -4.01
C SER A 220 -7.18 -14.13 -3.30
N ARG A 221 -7.28 -13.98 -1.97
CA ARG A 221 -8.44 -14.36 -1.16
C ARG A 221 -9.21 -13.18 -0.56
N HIS A 222 -8.72 -11.94 -0.68
CA HIS A 222 -9.35 -10.81 0.01
C HIS A 222 -10.83 -10.65 -0.33
N MET A 223 -11.25 -10.92 -1.58
CA MET A 223 -12.65 -10.86 -2.02
C MET A 223 -13.48 -12.08 -1.61
N ARG A 224 -12.87 -13.19 -1.19
CA ARG A 224 -13.60 -14.44 -0.88
C ARG A 224 -14.22 -14.45 0.50
N PHE A 225 -13.73 -13.65 1.43
CA PHE A 225 -14.19 -13.70 2.82
C PHE A 225 -15.63 -13.16 2.98
N ALA A 226 -15.97 -12.04 2.35
CA ALA A 226 -17.28 -11.43 2.46
C ALA A 226 -18.45 -12.38 2.07
N PRO A 227 -18.42 -13.10 0.92
CA PRO A 227 -19.44 -14.06 0.58
C PRO A 227 -19.55 -15.23 1.59
N MET A 228 -18.44 -15.61 2.23
CA MET A 228 -18.43 -16.72 3.20
C MET A 228 -19.19 -16.39 4.47
N LEU A 229 -19.27 -15.13 4.88
CA LEU A 229 -20.05 -14.71 6.05
C LEU A 229 -21.56 -14.94 5.90
N VAL A 230 -22.06 -15.00 4.65
CA VAL A 230 -23.49 -15.15 4.35
C VAL A 230 -23.87 -16.53 3.79
N THR A 231 -22.89 -17.39 3.45
CA THR A 231 -23.16 -18.67 2.76
C THR A 231 -23.33 -19.88 3.68
N GLY A 232 -23.27 -19.69 4.99
CA GLY A 232 -23.46 -20.75 5.97
C GLY A 232 -22.25 -21.68 6.17
N GLU A 233 -22.29 -22.37 7.30
CA GLU A 233 -21.16 -23.15 7.85
C GLU A 233 -20.61 -24.22 6.89
N ARG A 234 -21.48 -24.94 6.17
CA ARG A 234 -21.06 -26.01 5.24
C ARG A 234 -20.13 -25.49 4.14
N THR A 235 -20.42 -24.30 3.60
CA THR A 235 -19.61 -23.67 2.53
C THR A 235 -18.28 -23.20 3.09
N LEU A 236 -18.28 -22.61 4.28
CA LEU A 236 -17.06 -22.20 4.98
C LEU A 236 -16.17 -23.42 5.26
N LEU A 237 -16.69 -24.49 5.84
CA LEU A 237 -15.93 -25.71 6.12
C LEU A 237 -15.36 -26.36 4.85
N ARG A 238 -16.12 -26.35 3.74
CA ARG A 238 -15.61 -26.84 2.46
C ARG A 238 -14.44 -26.03 1.96
N TRP A 239 -14.53 -24.70 2.04
CA TRP A 239 -13.44 -23.81 1.66
C TRP A 239 -12.21 -24.02 2.55
N LEU A 240 -12.35 -24.06 3.87
CA LEU A 240 -11.25 -24.33 4.81
C LEU A 240 -10.54 -25.66 4.49
N ARG A 241 -11.31 -26.73 4.22
CA ARG A 241 -10.76 -28.03 3.82
C ARG A 241 -10.00 -27.96 2.50
N SER A 242 -10.52 -27.18 1.52
CA SER A 242 -9.82 -27.03 0.24
C SER A 242 -8.53 -26.25 0.37
N GLU A 243 -8.48 -25.23 1.23
CA GLU A 243 -7.24 -24.49 1.50
C GLU A 243 -6.22 -25.37 2.26
N ALA A 244 -6.68 -26.18 3.23
CA ALA A 244 -5.80 -27.14 3.94
C ALA A 244 -5.22 -28.20 2.99
N ALA A 245 -6.00 -28.68 2.02
CA ALA A 245 -5.55 -29.67 1.04
C ALA A 245 -4.66 -29.08 -0.06
N GLY A 246 -4.71 -27.76 -0.26
CA GLY A 246 -3.99 -27.05 -1.31
C GLY A 246 -2.46 -26.93 -1.11
N GLY A 247 -1.93 -27.41 0.00
CA GLY A 247 -0.48 -27.38 0.26
C GLY A 247 0.11 -26.00 0.55
N ASN A 248 -0.75 -25.00 0.80
CA ASN A 248 -0.34 -23.62 1.08
C ASN A 248 0.23 -23.42 2.49
N PHE A 249 0.05 -24.40 3.38
CA PHE A 249 0.41 -24.32 4.80
C PHE A 249 1.14 -25.60 5.23
N LYS A 250 2.11 -25.46 6.09
CA LYS A 250 2.87 -26.59 6.64
C LYS A 250 2.06 -27.39 7.66
N ASP A 251 1.22 -26.68 8.42
CA ASP A 251 0.42 -27.23 9.51
C ASP A 251 -0.81 -26.37 9.80
N SER A 252 -1.64 -26.83 10.73
CA SER A 252 -2.86 -26.12 11.15
C SER A 252 -2.57 -24.79 11.84
N HIS A 253 -1.44 -24.64 12.53
CA HIS A 253 -1.07 -23.40 13.19
C HIS A 253 -0.73 -22.31 12.17
N GLU A 254 0.06 -22.65 11.14
CA GLU A 254 0.34 -21.72 10.05
C GLU A 254 -0.92 -21.32 9.28
N MET A 255 -1.82 -22.28 9.05
CA MET A 255 -3.12 -22.03 8.43
C MET A 255 -3.97 -21.08 9.28
N THR A 256 -4.09 -21.30 10.59
CA THR A 256 -4.83 -20.42 11.50
C THR A 256 -4.29 -19.00 11.45
N ALA A 257 -2.98 -18.82 11.58
CA ALA A 257 -2.33 -17.51 11.50
C ALA A 257 -2.56 -16.82 10.14
N ALA A 258 -2.65 -17.59 9.04
CA ALA A 258 -2.97 -17.03 7.72
C ALA A 258 -4.42 -16.53 7.64
N PHE A 259 -5.36 -17.27 8.20
CA PHE A 259 -6.76 -16.88 8.23
C PHE A 259 -7.00 -15.66 9.14
N GLU A 260 -6.33 -15.57 10.29
CA GLU A 260 -6.36 -14.38 11.14
C GLU A 260 -5.86 -13.14 10.36
N GLN A 261 -4.78 -13.29 9.59
CA GLN A 261 -4.30 -12.22 8.72
C GLN A 261 -5.30 -11.88 7.61
N LEU A 262 -5.98 -12.88 7.01
CA LEU A 262 -7.00 -12.65 5.99
C LEU A 262 -8.22 -11.91 6.55
N VAL A 263 -8.65 -12.24 7.77
CA VAL A 263 -9.70 -11.49 8.49
C VAL A 263 -9.27 -10.05 8.69
N ALA A 264 -8.03 -9.81 9.11
CA ALA A 264 -7.52 -8.46 9.30
C ALA A 264 -7.45 -7.67 7.98
N VAL A 265 -7.05 -8.31 6.87
CA VAL A 265 -7.09 -7.71 5.52
C VAL A 265 -8.52 -7.35 5.15
N PHE A 266 -9.47 -8.27 5.30
CA PHE A 266 -10.87 -8.04 4.99
C PHE A 266 -11.47 -6.89 5.80
N LEU A 267 -11.26 -6.85 7.12
CA LEU A 267 -11.78 -5.79 7.99
C LEU A 267 -11.20 -4.42 7.63
N ALA A 268 -9.91 -4.36 7.30
CA ALA A 268 -9.24 -3.12 6.93
C ALA A 268 -9.72 -2.59 5.57
N ASP A 269 -9.91 -3.47 4.58
CA ASP A 269 -10.47 -3.18 3.27
C ASP A 269 -11.92 -2.67 3.38
N MET A 270 -12.77 -3.40 4.08
CA MET A 270 -14.16 -3.00 4.34
C MET A 270 -14.25 -1.66 5.09
N GLY A 271 -13.37 -1.44 6.08
CA GLY A 271 -13.28 -0.17 6.81
C GLY A 271 -12.90 1.03 5.94
N ALA A 272 -12.27 0.78 4.79
CA ALA A 272 -11.87 1.80 3.82
C ALA A 272 -12.94 2.09 2.74
N THR A 273 -14.03 1.33 2.65
CA THR A 273 -15.05 1.51 1.59
C THR A 273 -15.92 2.73 1.81
N HIS A 274 -16.32 3.04 3.07
CA HIS A 274 -17.18 4.18 3.41
C HIS A 274 -16.62 4.94 4.61
N ALA A 275 -16.16 6.17 4.40
CA ALA A 275 -15.76 7.04 5.49
C ALA A 275 -16.94 7.26 6.46
N GLY A 276 -16.88 6.69 7.65
CA GLY A 276 -17.78 6.96 8.76
C GLY A 276 -19.05 6.11 8.89
N LYS A 277 -19.39 5.21 7.94
CA LYS A 277 -20.56 4.31 8.09
C LYS A 277 -20.25 2.95 8.74
N ASN A 278 -19.00 2.57 8.82
CA ASN A 278 -18.62 1.23 9.33
C ASN A 278 -18.32 1.18 10.83
N THR A 279 -18.34 2.30 11.55
CA THR A 279 -18.19 2.30 13.02
C THR A 279 -19.35 1.65 13.75
N GLU A 280 -20.54 1.61 13.17
CA GLU A 280 -21.72 0.97 13.81
C GLU A 280 -21.72 -0.56 13.66
N LEU A 281 -21.25 -1.09 12.52
CA LEU A 281 -21.16 -2.54 12.29
C LEU A 281 -20.04 -3.23 13.11
N MET A 282 -19.01 -2.49 13.51
CA MET A 282 -17.91 -3.00 14.35
C MET A 282 -18.22 -2.95 15.85
N ALA A 283 -19.27 -2.23 16.27
CA ALA A 283 -19.66 -2.11 17.69
C ALA A 283 -20.63 -3.22 18.15
N GLU A 284 -21.22 -3.97 17.22
CA GLU A 284 -22.19 -5.05 17.49
C GLU A 284 -21.64 -6.47 17.30
N GLY A 285 -20.37 -6.66 16.99
CA GLY A 285 -19.68 -7.96 16.86
C GLY A 285 -18.54 -8.12 17.84
#